data_1717a81be359c0fdfc17565ec40ff9ab
#
_entry.id   1717a81be359c0fdfc17565ec40ff9ab
#
_cell.length_a   1.000
_cell.length_b   1.000
_cell.length_c   1.000
_cell.angle_alpha   90.00
_cell.angle_beta   90.00
_cell.angle_gamma   90.00
#
_symmetry.space_group_name_H-M   'P 1'
#
loop_
_entity.id
_entity.type
_entity.pdbx_description
1 polymer ?
#
loop_
_entity_poly.entity_id
_entity_poly.type
_entity_poly.pdbx_seq_one_letter_code
_entity_poly.pdbx_strand_id
1 'polypeptide(L)'
;MSPIRLGTQGWNYDAWVGPFYPDGTRAPDYLSLYARAFDTVEVDSTFYAIPASKVVRGWAARVPDNFLFALKLPQEITHEKRLRGAEDATALFFDRARELGPKLGPVLIQLGPDFGPNELPALASYLPTLPRDVQIAIEFRDRRWINDGVIALLAEYRVALALVDARWIPRKTMLALAERPTAAFGYVRWMGPDRDIVDYSRLQFDRTREIEQWSESLLMLIQKVTAVYGYVNNHFAGHSPASVRQLQRLFGQRPVDPNDLGEQISLF
;
A
#
# COMPACT_ATOMS: atom_id res chain seq x y z
N MET A 1 14.90 -15.72 2.32
CA MET A 1 13.85 -15.12 1.48
C MET A 1 13.63 -13.70 1.92
N SER A 2 13.41 -12.78 1.00
CA SER A 2 13.07 -11.38 1.35
C SER A 2 11.72 -11.34 2.08
N PRO A 3 11.56 -10.50 3.10
CA PRO A 3 10.31 -10.43 3.83
C PRO A 3 9.20 -9.85 2.93
N ILE A 4 8.07 -10.54 2.86
CA ILE A 4 6.85 -9.99 2.30
C ILE A 4 5.93 -9.54 3.43
N ARG A 5 5.49 -8.29 3.38
CA ARG A 5 4.53 -7.69 4.30
C ARG A 5 3.22 -7.47 3.59
N LEU A 6 2.15 -7.97 4.17
CA LEU A 6 0.83 -7.97 3.58
C LEU A 6 -0.16 -7.29 4.51
N GLY A 7 -0.87 -6.32 4.00
CA GLY A 7 -1.88 -5.56 4.74
C GLY A 7 -3.01 -5.06 3.83
N THR A 8 -3.82 -4.19 4.37
CA THR A 8 -4.96 -3.59 3.68
C THR A 8 -4.73 -2.11 3.39
N GLN A 9 -5.55 -1.57 2.51
CA GLN A 9 -5.69 -0.12 2.35
C GLN A 9 -6.67 0.40 3.40
N GLY A 10 -6.11 1.04 4.43
CA GLY A 10 -6.83 1.47 5.62
C GLY A 10 -7.18 0.34 6.59
N TRP A 11 -7.64 0.76 7.77
CA TRP A 11 -8.07 -0.12 8.86
C TRP A 11 -9.39 0.34 9.49
N ASN A 12 -9.87 1.52 9.14
CA ASN A 12 -11.01 2.16 9.79
C ASN A 12 -12.31 1.91 9.04
N TYR A 13 -12.83 0.69 9.19
CA TYR A 13 -14.05 0.23 8.53
C TYR A 13 -15.00 -0.40 9.54
N ASP A 14 -16.14 0.23 9.81
CA ASP A 14 -17.18 -0.32 10.69
C ASP A 14 -17.74 -1.66 10.20
N ALA A 15 -17.78 -1.85 8.86
CA ALA A 15 -18.19 -3.10 8.24
C ALA A 15 -17.31 -4.32 8.57
N TRP A 16 -16.14 -4.09 9.19
CA TRP A 16 -15.25 -5.17 9.64
C TRP A 16 -15.54 -5.64 11.08
N VAL A 17 -16.42 -4.94 11.82
CA VAL A 17 -16.87 -5.38 13.14
C VAL A 17 -17.76 -6.62 12.99
N GLY A 18 -17.44 -7.68 13.72
CA GLY A 18 -17.97 -9.03 13.58
C GLY A 18 -17.09 -9.91 12.68
N PRO A 19 -16.94 -9.63 11.39
CA PRO A 19 -16.18 -10.53 10.50
C PRO A 19 -14.66 -10.47 10.66
N PHE A 20 -14.12 -9.38 11.21
CA PHE A 20 -12.68 -9.23 11.45
C PHE A 20 -12.38 -8.66 12.84
N TYR A 21 -12.92 -7.51 13.21
CA TYR A 21 -12.83 -7.01 14.58
C TYR A 21 -13.86 -7.70 15.46
N PRO A 22 -13.58 -7.96 16.73
CA PRO A 22 -14.58 -8.49 17.66
C PRO A 22 -15.84 -7.64 17.71
N ASP A 23 -16.96 -8.26 17.99
CA ASP A 23 -18.24 -7.57 18.16
C ASP A 23 -18.15 -6.45 19.21
N GLY A 24 -18.79 -5.33 18.92
CA GLY A 24 -18.79 -4.18 19.81
C GLY A 24 -17.49 -3.36 19.82
N THR A 25 -16.49 -3.70 18.99
CA THR A 25 -15.25 -2.91 18.86
C THR A 25 -15.59 -1.50 18.36
N ARG A 26 -14.96 -0.49 18.98
CA ARG A 26 -15.13 0.92 18.60
C ARG A 26 -13.95 1.42 17.75
N ALA A 27 -14.19 2.41 16.91
CA ALA A 27 -13.20 2.95 15.97
C ALA A 27 -11.83 3.33 16.60
N PRO A 28 -11.72 3.88 17.83
CA PRO A 28 -10.42 4.12 18.46
C PRO A 28 -9.56 2.88 18.66
N ASP A 29 -10.17 1.69 18.76
CA ASP A 29 -9.49 0.44 19.05
C ASP A 29 -9.09 -0.33 17.76
N TYR A 30 -9.64 0.04 16.58
CA TYR A 30 -9.40 -0.66 15.33
C TYR A 30 -7.93 -0.81 14.99
N LEU A 31 -7.12 0.26 15.10
CA LEU A 31 -5.71 0.20 14.73
C LEU A 31 -4.91 -0.79 15.59
N SER A 32 -5.18 -0.80 16.90
CA SER A 32 -4.48 -1.70 17.83
C SER A 32 -4.84 -3.16 17.59
N LEU A 33 -6.11 -3.45 17.29
CA LEU A 33 -6.57 -4.79 16.91
C LEU A 33 -6.05 -5.20 15.53
N TYR A 34 -6.09 -4.27 14.55
CA TYR A 34 -5.54 -4.49 13.22
C TYR A 34 -4.07 -4.92 13.28
N ALA A 35 -3.27 -4.22 14.10
CA ALA A 35 -1.84 -4.48 14.24
C ALA A 35 -1.52 -5.80 14.97
N ARG A 36 -2.51 -6.48 15.54
CA ARG A 36 -2.36 -7.86 16.04
C ARG A 36 -2.42 -8.91 14.94
N ALA A 37 -3.13 -8.60 13.83
CA ALA A 37 -3.32 -9.51 12.70
C ALA A 37 -2.33 -9.28 11.56
N PHE A 38 -1.92 -8.03 11.36
CA PHE A 38 -1.06 -7.61 10.24
C PHE A 38 0.08 -6.74 10.75
N ASP A 39 1.20 -6.76 10.04
CA ASP A 39 2.42 -6.01 10.39
C ASP A 39 2.62 -4.76 9.53
N THR A 40 1.67 -4.43 8.66
CA THR A 40 1.70 -3.24 7.81
C THR A 40 0.30 -2.81 7.37
N VAL A 41 0.17 -1.52 7.04
CA VAL A 41 -1.05 -0.93 6.47
C VAL A 41 -0.69 0.19 5.49
N GLU A 42 -1.48 0.37 4.42
CA GLU A 42 -1.44 1.57 3.57
C GLU A 42 -2.44 2.59 4.10
N VAL A 43 -1.97 3.79 4.44
CA VAL A 43 -2.79 4.86 5.04
C VAL A 43 -3.36 5.75 3.94
N ASP A 44 -4.60 5.52 3.54
CA ASP A 44 -5.25 6.29 2.48
C ASP A 44 -5.67 7.71 2.92
N SER A 45 -5.87 7.94 4.21
CA SER A 45 -6.32 9.23 4.72
C SER A 45 -5.32 10.37 4.48
N THR A 46 -4.03 10.06 4.37
CA THR A 46 -2.98 11.05 4.05
C THR A 46 -3.08 11.59 2.62
N PHE A 47 -3.84 10.94 1.76
CA PHE A 47 -4.15 11.44 0.42
C PHE A 47 -5.00 12.71 0.45
N TYR A 48 -5.92 12.83 1.40
CA TYR A 48 -6.84 13.96 1.49
C TYR A 48 -6.23 15.18 2.19
N ALA A 49 -5.33 14.95 3.14
CA ALA A 49 -4.62 16.01 3.85
C ALA A 49 -3.35 15.49 4.52
N ILE A 50 -2.35 16.36 4.68
CA ILE A 50 -1.17 16.08 5.50
C ILE A 50 -1.62 15.93 6.97
N PRO A 51 -1.36 14.80 7.63
CA PRO A 51 -1.85 14.58 8.99
C PRO A 51 -1.15 15.50 10.00
N ALA A 52 -1.87 15.91 11.03
CA ALA A 52 -1.26 16.64 12.14
C ALA A 52 -0.26 15.73 12.90
N SER A 53 0.80 16.31 13.44
CA SER A 53 1.86 15.63 14.20
C SER A 53 1.29 14.72 15.30
N LYS A 54 0.29 15.20 16.08
CA LYS A 54 -0.38 14.41 17.14
C LYS A 54 -1.01 13.13 16.58
N VAL A 55 -1.55 13.17 15.38
CA VAL A 55 -2.20 12.01 14.73
C VAL A 55 -1.15 10.97 14.38
N VAL A 56 -0.05 11.39 13.73
CA VAL A 56 1.05 10.48 13.32
C VAL A 56 1.69 9.80 14.53
N ARG A 57 2.03 10.57 15.56
CA ARG A 57 2.54 10.02 16.83
C ARG A 57 1.53 9.10 17.51
N GLY A 58 0.24 9.43 17.43
CA GLY A 58 -0.84 8.58 17.94
C GLY A 58 -0.97 7.25 17.20
N TRP A 59 -0.68 7.19 15.89
CA TRP A 59 -0.60 5.91 15.16
C TRP A 59 0.60 5.09 15.65
N ALA A 60 1.79 5.68 15.67
CA ALA A 60 3.00 5.00 16.09
C ALA A 60 2.92 4.41 17.50
N ALA A 61 2.25 5.11 18.43
CA ALA A 61 2.09 4.67 19.83
C ALA A 61 1.13 3.48 20.01
N ARG A 62 0.27 3.19 19.03
CA ARG A 62 -0.78 2.17 19.14
C ARG A 62 -0.46 0.85 18.44
N VAL A 63 0.73 0.70 17.87
CA VAL A 63 1.14 -0.49 17.15
C VAL A 63 2.48 -1.03 17.64
N PRO A 64 2.77 -2.33 17.48
CA PRO A 64 4.07 -2.92 17.83
C PRO A 64 5.24 -2.27 17.08
N ASP A 65 6.46 -2.47 17.58
CA ASP A 65 7.66 -1.85 17.01
C ASP A 65 8.01 -2.32 15.59
N ASN A 66 7.62 -3.53 15.24
CA ASN A 66 7.83 -4.10 13.90
C ASN A 66 6.75 -3.72 12.88
N PHE A 67 5.74 -2.94 13.27
CA PHE A 67 4.66 -2.52 12.38
C PHE A 67 5.08 -1.36 11.49
N LEU A 68 4.69 -1.40 10.20
CA LEU A 68 5.03 -0.36 9.23
C LEU A 68 3.78 0.30 8.63
N PHE A 69 3.83 1.61 8.54
CA PHE A 69 2.83 2.42 7.86
C PHE A 69 3.34 2.83 6.47
N ALA A 70 2.72 2.35 5.40
CA ALA A 70 2.89 2.96 4.09
C ALA A 70 1.95 4.15 3.98
N LEU A 71 2.48 5.32 3.62
CA LEU A 71 1.70 6.54 3.49
C LEU A 71 1.46 6.88 2.03
N LYS A 72 0.33 7.52 1.74
CA LYS A 72 0.03 8.00 0.39
C LYS A 72 0.26 9.50 0.32
N LEU A 73 1.00 9.93 -0.71
CA LEU A 73 1.27 11.35 -0.94
C LEU A 73 -0.04 12.12 -1.19
N PRO A 74 -0.22 13.33 -0.64
CA PRO A 74 -1.45 14.10 -0.76
C PRO A 74 -1.88 14.40 -2.20
N GLN A 75 -3.19 14.45 -2.42
CA GLN A 75 -3.78 14.81 -3.72
C GLN A 75 -3.39 16.21 -4.17
N GLU A 76 -3.18 17.14 -3.24
CA GLU A 76 -2.66 18.48 -3.55
C GLU A 76 -1.39 18.41 -4.41
N ILE A 77 -0.47 17.49 -4.08
CA ILE A 77 0.80 17.33 -4.80
C ILE A 77 0.59 16.56 -6.10
N THR A 78 -0.13 15.45 -6.03
CA THR A 78 -0.20 14.46 -7.13
C THR A 78 -1.26 14.78 -8.18
N HIS A 79 -2.41 15.34 -7.77
CA HIS A 79 -3.58 15.59 -8.64
C HIS A 79 -3.79 17.06 -8.94
N GLU A 80 -3.72 17.94 -7.94
CA GLU A 80 -3.98 19.38 -8.12
C GLU A 80 -2.77 20.09 -8.73
N LYS A 81 -1.61 20.00 -8.08
CA LYS A 81 -0.35 20.60 -8.56
C LYS A 81 0.32 19.78 -9.65
N ARG A 82 -0.05 18.51 -9.81
CA ARG A 82 0.49 17.60 -10.83
C ARG A 82 2.02 17.57 -10.80
N LEU A 83 2.60 17.46 -9.60
CA LEU A 83 4.03 17.46 -9.28
C LEU A 83 4.77 18.80 -9.59
N ARG A 84 4.08 19.90 -9.86
CA ARG A 84 4.69 21.20 -10.16
C ARG A 84 4.51 22.18 -9.00
N GLY A 85 5.60 22.88 -8.60
CA GLY A 85 5.55 23.85 -7.49
C GLY A 85 5.02 23.22 -6.20
N ALA A 86 5.40 21.97 -5.94
CA ALA A 86 4.92 21.17 -4.83
C ALA A 86 5.98 20.94 -3.74
N GLU A 87 7.12 21.63 -3.85
CA GLU A 87 8.31 21.42 -3.03
C GLU A 87 8.01 21.58 -1.53
N ASP A 88 7.35 22.70 -1.16
CA ASP A 88 7.02 23.00 0.25
C ASP A 88 6.02 21.97 0.84
N ALA A 89 4.97 21.65 0.08
CA ALA A 89 4.00 20.65 0.50
C ALA A 89 4.63 19.26 0.62
N THR A 90 5.54 18.92 -0.31
CA THR A 90 6.30 17.68 -0.30
C THR A 90 7.21 17.60 0.93
N ALA A 91 7.98 18.66 1.20
CA ALA A 91 8.86 18.75 2.36
C ALA A 91 8.06 18.57 3.67
N LEU A 92 6.97 19.34 3.82
CA LEU A 92 6.09 19.24 4.99
C LEU A 92 5.52 17.83 5.18
N PHE A 93 5.09 17.18 4.08
CA PHE A 93 4.59 15.80 4.16
C PHE A 93 5.66 14.83 4.65
N PHE A 94 6.87 14.87 4.10
CA PHE A 94 7.95 13.98 4.50
C PHE A 94 8.43 14.26 5.93
N ASP A 95 8.48 15.51 6.37
CA ASP A 95 8.77 15.84 7.77
C ASP A 95 7.74 15.23 8.70
N ARG A 96 6.48 15.29 8.31
CA ARG A 96 5.38 14.66 9.06
C ARG A 96 5.48 13.13 9.05
N ALA A 97 5.78 12.54 7.91
CA ALA A 97 5.96 11.10 7.77
C ALA A 97 7.10 10.56 8.65
N ARG A 98 8.22 11.29 8.75
CA ARG A 98 9.35 10.91 9.61
C ARG A 98 9.02 10.85 11.10
N GLU A 99 7.94 11.46 11.56
CA GLU A 99 7.48 11.32 12.94
C GLU A 99 7.01 9.88 13.31
N LEU A 100 6.80 9.01 12.30
CA LEU A 100 6.63 7.57 12.53
C LEU A 100 7.93 6.87 12.98
N GLY A 101 9.09 7.51 12.79
CA GLY A 101 10.38 6.92 13.12
C GLY A 101 10.60 5.59 12.39
N PRO A 102 11.03 4.51 13.09
CA PRO A 102 11.29 3.20 12.48
C PRO A 102 10.02 2.52 11.93
N LYS A 103 8.83 3.05 12.24
CA LYS A 103 7.54 2.53 11.74
C LYS A 103 7.13 3.16 10.41
N LEU A 104 7.95 4.06 9.84
CA LEU A 104 7.74 4.58 8.48
C LEU A 104 8.09 3.50 7.46
N GLY A 105 7.10 3.03 6.75
CA GLY A 105 7.21 2.20 5.55
C GLY A 105 7.32 3.04 4.27
N PRO A 106 7.05 2.43 3.10
CA PRO A 106 7.10 3.14 1.83
C PRO A 106 6.07 4.28 1.73
N VAL A 107 6.42 5.32 0.96
CA VAL A 107 5.49 6.36 0.54
C VAL A 107 5.06 6.11 -0.89
N LEU A 108 3.75 6.07 -1.12
CA LEU A 108 3.14 5.88 -2.43
C LEU A 108 2.80 7.23 -3.08
N ILE A 109 3.35 7.49 -4.24
CA ILE A 109 2.96 8.57 -5.16
C ILE A 109 1.97 7.98 -6.16
N GLN A 110 0.66 8.11 -5.93
CA GLN A 110 -0.35 7.67 -6.88
C GLN A 110 -0.77 8.85 -7.77
N LEU A 111 -0.55 8.72 -9.06
CA LEU A 111 -0.92 9.74 -10.04
C LEU A 111 -2.35 9.52 -10.56
N GLY A 112 -2.99 10.61 -10.99
CA GLY A 112 -4.33 10.57 -11.54
C GLY A 112 -4.40 9.88 -12.92
N PRO A 113 -5.59 9.44 -13.35
CA PRO A 113 -5.77 8.79 -14.66
C PRO A 113 -5.51 9.75 -15.84
N ASP A 114 -5.61 11.05 -15.59
CA ASP A 114 -5.35 12.13 -16.56
C ASP A 114 -3.88 12.58 -16.58
N PHE A 115 -3.03 12.07 -15.67
CA PHE A 115 -1.58 12.29 -15.68
C PHE A 115 -0.96 11.37 -16.73
N GLY A 116 -0.92 11.85 -17.98
CA GLY A 116 -0.44 11.09 -19.12
C GLY A 116 1.04 11.37 -19.46
N PRO A 117 1.63 10.67 -20.48
CA PRO A 117 3.05 10.79 -20.82
C PRO A 117 3.53 12.19 -21.23
N ASN A 118 2.65 13.10 -21.62
CA ASN A 118 2.95 14.50 -21.82
C ASN A 118 3.44 15.22 -20.55
N GLU A 119 3.19 14.61 -19.38
CA GLU A 119 3.63 15.08 -18.06
C GLU A 119 5.04 14.57 -17.70
N LEU A 120 5.72 13.86 -18.58
CA LEU A 120 7.08 13.35 -18.33
C LEU A 120 8.05 14.45 -17.84
N PRO A 121 8.03 15.69 -18.37
CA PRO A 121 8.89 16.75 -17.83
C PRO A 121 8.60 17.08 -16.36
N ALA A 122 7.34 17.05 -15.92
CA ALA A 122 7.00 17.27 -14.52
C ALA A 122 7.49 16.11 -13.63
N LEU A 123 7.30 14.89 -14.07
CA LEU A 123 7.82 13.72 -13.36
C LEU A 123 9.35 13.76 -13.25
N ALA A 124 10.06 14.01 -14.36
CA ALA A 124 11.51 14.04 -14.40
C ALA A 124 12.10 15.16 -13.53
N SER A 125 11.42 16.32 -13.43
CA SER A 125 11.83 17.41 -12.54
C SER A 125 11.53 17.14 -11.08
N TYR A 126 10.48 16.36 -10.79
CA TYR A 126 10.05 16.07 -9.42
C TYR A 126 10.87 14.93 -8.76
N LEU A 127 11.24 13.89 -9.51
CA LEU A 127 11.96 12.72 -8.97
C LEU A 127 13.27 13.12 -8.22
N PRO A 128 14.12 14.04 -8.73
CA PRO A 128 15.33 14.47 -8.01
C PRO A 128 15.07 15.15 -6.66
N THR A 129 13.89 15.73 -6.46
CA THR A 129 13.53 16.45 -5.21
C THR A 129 13.11 15.52 -4.08
N LEU A 130 12.85 14.24 -4.39
CA LEU A 130 12.40 13.25 -3.43
C LEU A 130 13.52 12.87 -2.44
N PRO A 131 13.18 12.65 -1.16
CA PRO A 131 14.17 12.25 -0.15
C PRO A 131 14.70 10.84 -0.44
N ARG A 132 16.00 10.64 -0.20
CA ARG A 132 16.67 9.35 -0.45
C ARG A 132 16.68 8.41 0.77
N ASP A 133 16.27 8.90 1.92
CA ASP A 133 16.16 8.18 3.19
C ASP A 133 14.81 7.46 3.36
N VAL A 134 13.84 7.70 2.43
CA VAL A 134 12.52 7.09 2.45
C VAL A 134 12.33 6.20 1.22
N GLN A 135 11.75 5.03 1.40
CA GLN A 135 11.33 4.16 0.29
C GLN A 135 10.13 4.79 -0.43
N ILE A 136 10.23 4.98 -1.74
CA ILE A 136 9.18 5.65 -2.52
C ILE A 136 8.72 4.73 -3.65
N ALA A 137 7.41 4.55 -3.75
CA ALA A 137 6.76 3.86 -4.86
C ALA A 137 5.90 4.82 -5.68
N ILE A 138 5.77 4.58 -6.98
CA ILE A 138 4.91 5.37 -7.86
C ILE A 138 3.90 4.46 -8.57
N GLU A 139 2.63 4.89 -8.59
CA GLU A 139 1.54 4.24 -9.31
C GLU A 139 1.09 5.10 -10.49
N PHE A 140 1.12 4.53 -11.67
CA PHE A 140 0.51 5.11 -12.86
C PHE A 140 -0.87 4.52 -13.13
N ARG A 141 -1.80 5.32 -13.62
CA ARG A 141 -3.14 4.90 -14.05
C ARG A 141 -3.35 4.96 -15.56
N ASP A 142 -2.38 5.44 -16.29
CA ASP A 142 -2.34 5.40 -17.76
C ASP A 142 -1.30 4.37 -18.21
N ARG A 143 -1.75 3.35 -18.95
CA ARG A 143 -0.88 2.26 -19.43
C ARG A 143 0.28 2.72 -20.30
N ARG A 144 0.19 3.90 -20.93
CA ARG A 144 1.24 4.46 -21.78
C ARG A 144 2.52 4.81 -21.01
N TRP A 145 2.45 4.93 -19.68
CA TRP A 145 3.62 5.08 -18.82
C TRP A 145 4.47 3.81 -18.71
N ILE A 146 3.90 2.65 -19.07
CA ILE A 146 4.61 1.37 -18.96
C ILE A 146 5.46 1.16 -20.21
N ASN A 147 6.67 1.69 -20.18
CA ASN A 147 7.68 1.59 -21.24
C ASN A 147 9.10 1.59 -20.66
N ASP A 148 10.08 1.14 -21.44
CA ASP A 148 11.47 0.97 -20.96
C ASP A 148 12.11 2.29 -20.51
N GLY A 149 11.80 3.42 -21.14
CA GLY A 149 12.34 4.72 -20.77
C GLY A 149 11.89 5.16 -19.37
N VAL A 150 10.61 4.96 -19.03
CA VAL A 150 10.08 5.26 -17.70
C VAL A 150 10.62 4.28 -16.66
N ILE A 151 10.71 2.98 -16.98
CA ILE A 151 11.29 1.97 -16.10
C ILE A 151 12.74 2.32 -15.75
N ALA A 152 13.55 2.72 -16.75
CA ALA A 152 14.92 3.16 -16.55
C ALA A 152 15.01 4.43 -15.68
N LEU A 153 14.15 5.42 -15.96
CA LEU A 153 14.07 6.64 -15.16
C LEU A 153 13.74 6.36 -13.69
N LEU A 154 12.74 5.51 -13.41
CA LEU A 154 12.41 5.14 -12.03
C LEU A 154 13.57 4.40 -11.35
N ALA A 155 14.26 3.52 -12.06
CA ALA A 155 15.42 2.78 -11.53
C ALA A 155 16.59 3.72 -11.20
N GLU A 156 16.85 4.76 -12.01
CA GLU A 156 17.86 5.78 -11.76
C GLU A 156 17.61 6.50 -10.41
N TYR A 157 16.35 6.83 -10.14
CA TYR A 157 15.95 7.48 -8.89
C TYR A 157 15.61 6.52 -7.75
N ARG A 158 15.72 5.19 -7.97
CA ARG A 158 15.39 4.13 -6.99
C ARG A 158 13.95 4.21 -6.48
N VAL A 159 13.03 4.61 -7.34
CA VAL A 159 11.60 4.66 -7.06
C VAL A 159 10.96 3.35 -7.56
N ALA A 160 10.26 2.65 -6.68
CA ALA A 160 9.59 1.40 -7.04
C ALA A 160 8.38 1.68 -7.95
N LEU A 161 8.29 1.01 -9.09
CA LEU A 161 7.04 0.97 -9.83
C LEU A 161 6.04 0.11 -9.05
N ALA A 162 4.92 0.71 -8.63
CA ALA A 162 3.85 -0.01 -7.97
C ALA A 162 3.16 -0.95 -8.96
N LEU A 163 3.16 -2.25 -8.64
CA LEU A 163 2.44 -3.26 -9.42
C LEU A 163 0.99 -3.29 -8.96
N VAL A 164 0.05 -3.08 -9.89
CA VAL A 164 -1.36 -2.88 -9.53
C VAL A 164 -2.27 -3.87 -10.23
N ASP A 165 -3.09 -4.58 -9.48
CA ASP A 165 -4.22 -5.35 -10.03
C ASP A 165 -5.46 -4.46 -10.11
N ALA A 166 -5.67 -3.88 -11.27
CA ALA A 166 -6.76 -2.95 -11.53
C ALA A 166 -7.14 -2.93 -13.02
N ARG A 167 -8.28 -2.31 -13.33
CA ARG A 167 -8.81 -2.27 -14.71
C ARG A 167 -8.00 -1.42 -15.70
N TRP A 168 -7.19 -0.46 -15.22
CA TRP A 168 -6.52 0.51 -16.11
C TRP A 168 -5.22 0.02 -16.76
N ILE A 169 -4.57 -1.00 -16.19
CA ILE A 169 -3.43 -1.67 -16.81
C ILE A 169 -3.68 -3.17 -16.78
N PRO A 170 -3.51 -3.89 -17.91
CA PRO A 170 -3.73 -5.33 -17.94
C PRO A 170 -2.88 -6.08 -16.91
N ARG A 171 -3.49 -6.98 -16.13
CA ARG A 171 -2.79 -7.78 -15.10
C ARG A 171 -1.56 -8.46 -15.68
N LYS A 172 -1.65 -9.09 -16.86
CA LYS A 172 -0.51 -9.76 -17.51
C LYS A 172 0.72 -8.85 -17.62
N THR A 173 0.52 -7.56 -17.92
CA THR A 173 1.60 -6.57 -17.98
C THR A 173 2.24 -6.36 -16.61
N MET A 174 1.42 -6.21 -15.58
CA MET A 174 1.90 -5.98 -14.21
C MET A 174 2.62 -7.21 -13.64
N LEU A 175 2.11 -8.42 -13.91
CA LEU A 175 2.77 -9.67 -13.51
C LEU A 175 4.17 -9.79 -14.15
N ALA A 176 4.32 -9.49 -15.44
CA ALA A 176 5.61 -9.51 -16.12
C ALA A 176 6.62 -8.49 -15.55
N LEU A 177 6.15 -7.36 -15.06
CA LEU A 177 6.99 -6.32 -14.45
C LEU A 177 7.56 -6.71 -13.08
N ALA A 178 7.02 -7.73 -12.41
CA ALA A 178 7.60 -8.29 -11.20
C ALA A 178 9.04 -8.79 -11.41
N GLU A 179 9.41 -9.14 -12.64
CA GLU A 179 10.78 -9.53 -12.97
C GLU A 179 11.75 -8.36 -13.15
N ARG A 180 11.25 -7.12 -13.21
CA ARG A 180 12.03 -5.91 -13.51
C ARG A 180 11.82 -4.83 -12.43
N PRO A 181 12.16 -5.10 -11.14
CA PRO A 181 12.01 -4.12 -10.09
C PRO A 181 12.86 -2.87 -10.38
N THR A 182 12.30 -1.69 -10.11
CA THR A 182 12.97 -0.40 -10.30
C THR A 182 13.60 0.15 -9.02
N ALA A 183 13.42 -0.55 -7.89
CA ALA A 183 14.01 -0.22 -6.59
C ALA A 183 14.42 -1.49 -5.84
N ALA A 184 15.10 -1.32 -4.70
CA ALA A 184 15.48 -2.43 -3.83
C ALA A 184 14.30 -3.07 -3.07
N PHE A 185 13.08 -2.60 -3.29
CA PHE A 185 11.85 -3.15 -2.72
C PHE A 185 10.74 -3.20 -3.77
N GLY A 186 9.75 -4.07 -3.55
CA GLY A 186 8.53 -4.16 -4.35
C GLY A 186 7.34 -3.53 -3.64
N TYR A 187 6.41 -2.96 -4.40
CA TYR A 187 5.15 -2.41 -3.91
C TYR A 187 3.98 -2.93 -4.75
N VAL A 188 2.99 -3.54 -4.13
CA VAL A 188 1.89 -4.19 -4.84
C VAL A 188 0.54 -3.73 -4.29
N ARG A 189 -0.42 -3.48 -5.16
CA ARG A 189 -1.78 -3.07 -4.79
C ARG A 189 -2.83 -3.91 -5.52
N TRP A 190 -3.70 -4.56 -4.79
CA TRP A 190 -4.87 -5.26 -5.32
C TRP A 190 -6.10 -4.37 -5.17
N MET A 191 -6.45 -3.68 -6.25
CA MET A 191 -7.51 -2.66 -6.26
C MET A 191 -8.86 -3.23 -6.66
N GLY A 192 -8.86 -4.31 -7.46
CA GLY A 192 -10.05 -4.86 -8.09
C GLY A 192 -10.47 -4.14 -9.37
N PRO A 193 -11.31 -4.80 -10.20
CA PRO A 193 -11.74 -4.27 -11.49
C PRO A 193 -12.81 -3.18 -11.37
N ASP A 194 -13.64 -3.23 -10.33
CA ASP A 194 -14.82 -2.38 -10.16
C ASP A 194 -14.83 -1.71 -8.80
N ARG A 195 -15.56 -0.59 -8.70
CA ARG A 195 -15.77 0.15 -7.45
C ARG A 195 -17.20 0.00 -6.90
N ASP A 196 -17.94 -0.94 -7.41
CA ASP A 196 -19.37 -1.10 -7.10
C ASP A 196 -19.66 -1.91 -5.82
N ILE A 197 -18.59 -2.42 -5.19
CA ILE A 197 -18.71 -3.09 -3.90
C ILE A 197 -18.95 -2.04 -2.82
N VAL A 198 -20.06 -2.13 -2.14
CA VAL A 198 -20.46 -1.23 -1.04
C VAL A 198 -20.49 -1.93 0.33
N ASP A 199 -20.60 -3.26 0.35
CA ASP A 199 -20.56 -4.08 1.56
C ASP A 199 -19.16 -4.67 1.73
N TYR A 200 -18.45 -4.26 2.77
CA TYR A 200 -17.10 -4.72 3.08
C TYR A 200 -17.05 -5.76 4.22
N SER A 201 -18.21 -6.30 4.61
CA SER A 201 -18.32 -7.27 5.70
C SER A 201 -17.92 -8.69 5.29
N ARG A 202 -17.89 -9.01 3.99
CA ARG A 202 -17.66 -10.37 3.49
C ARG A 202 -17.00 -10.38 2.10
N LEU A 203 -16.38 -11.51 1.76
CA LEU A 203 -15.97 -11.79 0.39
C LEU A 203 -17.23 -11.91 -0.50
N GLN A 204 -17.22 -11.23 -1.63
CA GLN A 204 -18.29 -11.24 -2.62
C GLN A 204 -17.84 -11.86 -3.95
N PHE A 205 -16.53 -11.86 -4.18
CA PHE A 205 -15.93 -12.43 -5.38
C PHE A 205 -14.82 -13.41 -5.00
N ASP A 206 -14.81 -14.55 -5.66
CA ASP A 206 -13.68 -15.46 -5.61
C ASP A 206 -12.56 -14.92 -6.49
N ARG A 207 -11.41 -14.61 -5.88
CA ARG A 207 -10.19 -14.14 -6.53
C ARG A 207 -9.03 -15.12 -6.39
N THR A 208 -9.31 -16.36 -6.08
CA THR A 208 -8.30 -17.39 -5.85
C THR A 208 -7.33 -17.48 -7.02
N ARG A 209 -7.84 -17.55 -8.26
CA ARG A 209 -7.02 -17.62 -9.46
C ARG A 209 -6.10 -16.41 -9.64
N GLU A 210 -6.63 -15.22 -9.39
CA GLU A 210 -5.86 -13.98 -9.47
C GLU A 210 -4.76 -13.94 -8.40
N ILE A 211 -5.10 -14.31 -7.18
CA ILE A 211 -4.18 -14.39 -6.05
C ILE A 211 -3.05 -15.39 -6.33
N GLU A 212 -3.36 -16.56 -6.89
CA GLU A 212 -2.36 -17.56 -7.30
C GLU A 212 -1.41 -17.01 -8.37
N GLN A 213 -1.91 -16.39 -9.43
CA GLN A 213 -1.09 -15.75 -10.47
C GLN A 213 -0.15 -14.69 -9.88
N TRP A 214 -0.66 -13.87 -8.95
CA TRP A 214 0.16 -12.87 -8.26
C TRP A 214 1.20 -13.53 -7.36
N SER A 215 0.87 -14.62 -6.66
CA SER A 215 1.82 -15.29 -5.79
C SER A 215 3.03 -15.83 -6.55
N GLU A 216 2.83 -16.42 -7.73
CA GLU A 216 3.90 -16.88 -8.62
C GLU A 216 4.84 -15.72 -9.01
N SER A 217 4.28 -14.59 -9.48
CA SER A 217 5.07 -13.42 -9.86
C SER A 217 5.80 -12.78 -8.67
N LEU A 218 5.17 -12.76 -7.49
CA LEU A 218 5.79 -12.20 -6.29
C LEU A 218 6.91 -13.10 -5.75
N LEU A 219 6.83 -14.42 -5.93
CA LEU A 219 7.95 -15.32 -5.62
C LEU A 219 9.19 -15.03 -6.47
N MET A 220 9.00 -14.58 -7.72
CA MET A 220 10.10 -14.11 -8.57
C MET A 220 10.64 -12.75 -8.08
N LEU A 221 9.75 -11.82 -7.73
CA LEU A 221 10.12 -10.49 -7.23
C LEU A 221 10.92 -10.58 -5.93
N ILE A 222 10.49 -11.41 -4.98
CA ILE A 222 11.14 -11.60 -3.67
C ILE A 222 12.62 -12.02 -3.80
N GLN A 223 13.00 -12.69 -4.90
CA GLN A 223 14.39 -13.07 -5.13
C GLN A 223 15.29 -11.88 -5.55
N LYS A 224 14.68 -10.77 -5.97
CA LYS A 224 15.38 -9.62 -6.57
C LYS A 224 15.39 -8.37 -5.68
N VAL A 225 14.61 -8.36 -4.60
CA VAL A 225 14.42 -7.19 -3.73
C VAL A 225 14.63 -7.54 -2.26
N THR A 226 14.82 -6.52 -1.42
CA THR A 226 15.03 -6.69 0.03
C THR A 226 13.73 -6.87 0.80
N ALA A 227 12.62 -6.34 0.29
CA ALA A 227 11.28 -6.46 0.87
C ALA A 227 10.21 -6.29 -0.21
N VAL A 228 9.03 -6.86 0.03
CA VAL A 228 7.83 -6.62 -0.77
C VAL A 228 6.71 -6.15 0.17
N TYR A 229 6.03 -5.06 -0.20
CA TYR A 229 4.87 -4.51 0.50
C TYR A 229 3.62 -4.68 -0.37
N GLY A 230 2.61 -5.37 0.14
CA GLY A 230 1.39 -5.65 -0.60
C GLY A 230 0.13 -5.22 0.14
N TYR A 231 -0.74 -4.48 -0.53
CA TYR A 231 -1.94 -3.89 0.09
C TYR A 231 -3.20 -4.20 -0.71
N VAL A 232 -4.18 -4.78 -0.04
CA VAL A 232 -5.46 -5.17 -0.63
C VAL A 232 -6.53 -4.12 -0.32
N ASN A 233 -7.23 -3.67 -1.36
CA ASN A 233 -8.42 -2.83 -1.23
C ASN A 233 -9.67 -3.70 -1.04
N ASN A 234 -10.68 -3.19 -0.32
CA ASN A 234 -11.96 -3.90 -0.18
C ASN A 234 -12.64 -4.17 -1.53
N HIS A 235 -12.48 -3.28 -2.51
CA HIS A 235 -13.03 -3.48 -3.86
C HIS A 235 -12.38 -4.65 -4.64
N PHE A 236 -11.27 -5.22 -4.15
CA PHE A 236 -10.68 -6.39 -4.81
C PHE A 236 -11.62 -7.61 -4.77
N ALA A 237 -12.17 -7.90 -3.59
CA ALA A 237 -13.04 -9.08 -3.39
C ALA A 237 -14.20 -8.87 -2.41
N GLY A 238 -14.37 -7.67 -1.82
CA GLY A 238 -15.41 -7.33 -0.85
C GLY A 238 -14.91 -7.19 0.58
N HIS A 239 -13.93 -7.97 1.00
CA HIS A 239 -13.40 -7.94 2.37
C HIS A 239 -11.89 -8.14 2.37
N SER A 240 -11.16 -7.02 2.39
CA SER A 240 -9.70 -7.07 2.26
C SER A 240 -8.97 -7.85 3.36
N PRO A 241 -9.38 -7.87 4.66
CA PRO A 241 -8.72 -8.71 5.65
C PRO A 241 -8.72 -10.21 5.31
N ALA A 242 -9.82 -10.72 4.74
CA ALA A 242 -9.89 -12.11 4.31
C ALA A 242 -8.97 -12.39 3.11
N SER A 243 -8.91 -11.47 2.13
CA SER A 243 -8.02 -11.59 0.98
C SER A 243 -6.54 -11.53 1.40
N VAL A 244 -6.17 -10.67 2.36
CA VAL A 244 -4.82 -10.65 2.93
C VAL A 244 -4.47 -11.99 3.57
N ARG A 245 -5.38 -12.58 4.36
CA ARG A 245 -5.15 -13.91 4.98
C ARG A 245 -4.99 -15.02 3.93
N GLN A 246 -5.67 -14.94 2.77
CA GLN A 246 -5.44 -15.87 1.66
C GLN A 246 -4.01 -15.73 1.11
N LEU A 247 -3.56 -14.51 0.84
CA LEU A 247 -2.19 -14.23 0.41
C LEU A 247 -1.16 -14.71 1.44
N GLN A 248 -1.36 -14.42 2.73
CA GLN A 248 -0.46 -14.88 3.80
C GLN A 248 -0.24 -16.39 3.77
N ARG A 249 -1.30 -17.19 3.59
CA ARG A 249 -1.20 -18.67 3.50
C ARG A 249 -0.34 -19.09 2.31
N LEU A 250 -0.48 -18.46 1.14
CA LEU A 250 0.30 -18.79 -0.05
C LEU A 250 1.80 -18.49 0.13
N PHE A 251 2.14 -17.48 0.96
CA PHE A 251 3.53 -17.18 1.30
C PHE A 251 4.03 -17.90 2.57
N GLY A 252 3.31 -18.92 3.05
CA GLY A 252 3.70 -19.69 4.22
C GLY A 252 3.63 -18.95 5.54
N GLN A 253 2.96 -17.80 5.58
CA GLN A 253 2.68 -17.08 6.82
C GLN A 253 1.48 -17.71 7.53
N ARG A 254 1.43 -17.57 8.85
CA ARG A 254 0.27 -17.99 9.66
C ARG A 254 -0.63 -16.81 9.93
N PRO A 255 -1.78 -16.69 9.24
CA PRO A 255 -2.71 -15.60 9.50
C PRO A 255 -3.36 -15.78 10.88
N VAL A 256 -3.56 -14.68 11.58
CA VAL A 256 -4.31 -14.65 12.83
C VAL A 256 -5.79 -14.90 12.53
N ASP A 257 -6.43 -15.76 13.32
CA ASP A 257 -7.89 -15.94 13.23
C ASP A 257 -8.60 -14.70 13.83
N PRO A 258 -9.63 -14.14 13.19
CA PRO A 258 -10.40 -13.04 13.74
C PRO A 258 -10.97 -13.32 15.13
N ASN A 259 -11.34 -14.56 15.42
CA ASN A 259 -11.84 -14.94 16.74
C ASN A 259 -10.80 -14.77 17.85
N ASP A 260 -9.51 -14.88 17.52
CA ASP A 260 -8.40 -14.73 18.48
C ASP A 260 -8.03 -13.26 18.73
N LEU A 261 -8.53 -12.31 17.91
CA LEU A 261 -8.21 -10.89 18.05
C LEU A 261 -8.76 -10.26 19.33
N GLY A 262 -9.88 -10.78 19.84
CA GLY A 262 -10.52 -10.32 21.07
C GLY A 262 -9.88 -10.86 22.34
N GLU A 263 -9.10 -11.93 22.27
CA GLU A 263 -8.47 -12.51 23.44
C GLU A 263 -7.36 -11.59 23.96
N GLN A 264 -7.48 -11.14 25.22
CA GLN A 264 -6.38 -10.50 25.91
C GLN A 264 -5.27 -11.53 26.08
N ILE A 265 -4.19 -11.39 25.30
CA ILE A 265 -2.95 -12.11 25.62
C ILE A 265 -2.48 -11.50 26.96
N SER A 266 -2.77 -12.20 28.04
CA SER A 266 -2.19 -11.93 29.35
C SER A 266 -0.69 -12.18 29.23
N LEU A 267 0.06 -11.12 28.95
CA LEU A 267 1.52 -11.15 29.03
C LEU A 267 1.85 -11.14 30.53
N PHE A 268 2.14 -12.33 31.09
CA PHE A 268 2.84 -12.47 32.38
C PHE A 268 4.33 -12.25 32.18
#